data_bc47d1bfab11fb460ce9ba438a58bbe8
#
_entry.id   bc47d1bfab11fb460ce9ba438a58bbe8
#
_cell.length_a   1.000
_cell.length_b   1.000
_cell.length_c   1.000
_cell.angle_alpha   90.00
_cell.angle_beta   90.00
_cell.angle_gamma   90.00
#
_symmetry.space_group_name_H-M   'P 1'
#
loop_
_entity.id
_entity.type
_entity.pdbx_description
1 polymer ?
#
loop_
_entity_poly.entity_id
_entity_poly.type
_entity_poly.pdbx_seq_one_letter_code
_entity_poly.pdbx_strand_id
1 'polypeptide(L)'
;MKVVINKCFGGFGLSHEGVMRYAELSGMNLIVVEQEDIPEELKDVIPKKYYLNEIADDNYWTYYDLPRNCPYLVQTVEESGKLAYGVHAELKVIEIPDDVDWEIGEYDGTEWVAEKHRTWS
;
A
#
# COMPACT_ATOMS: atom_id res chain seq x y z
N MET A 1 -15.77 0.85 -9.20
CA MET A 1 -14.33 1.12 -8.93
C MET A 1 -13.94 0.47 -7.63
N LYS A 2 -12.79 -0.16 -7.59
CA LYS A 2 -12.28 -0.80 -6.38
C LYS A 2 -11.22 0.07 -5.73
N VAL A 3 -11.25 0.16 -4.41
CA VAL A 3 -10.34 0.99 -3.60
C VAL A 3 -9.80 0.14 -2.46
N VAL A 4 -8.49 0.19 -2.24
CA VAL A 4 -7.84 -0.53 -1.13
C VAL A 4 -7.78 0.37 0.10
N ILE A 5 -8.25 -0.14 1.22
CA ILE A 5 -8.17 0.55 2.51
C ILE A 5 -7.55 -0.35 3.56
N ASN A 6 -7.09 0.26 4.64
CA ASN A 6 -6.56 -0.43 5.80
C ASN A 6 -7.59 -0.44 6.93
N LYS A 7 -7.86 -1.60 7.50
CA LYS A 7 -8.83 -1.78 8.60
C LYS A 7 -8.18 -2.01 9.96
N CYS A 8 -6.86 -1.88 10.05
CA CYS A 8 -6.12 -2.08 11.29
C CYS A 8 -5.61 -0.76 11.83
N PHE A 9 -5.43 -0.66 13.14
CA PHE A 9 -4.94 0.55 13.79
C PHE A 9 -3.48 0.91 13.46
N GLY A 10 -2.72 0.00 12.86
CA GLY A 10 -1.32 0.24 12.53
C GLY A 10 -1.06 1.11 11.29
N GLY A 11 -2.09 1.41 10.51
CA GLY A 11 -1.96 2.19 9.28
C GLY A 11 -1.74 1.34 8.03
N PHE A 12 -1.96 1.97 6.87
CA PHE A 12 -1.78 1.31 5.58
C PHE A 12 -0.33 0.86 5.39
N GLY A 13 -0.16 -0.36 4.90
CA GLY A 13 1.17 -0.86 4.58
C GLY A 13 1.10 -2.13 3.77
N LEU A 14 2.12 -2.32 2.91
CA LEU A 14 2.33 -3.55 2.17
C LEU A 14 3.51 -4.31 2.77
N SER A 15 3.41 -5.62 2.79
CA SER A 15 4.55 -6.48 3.11
C SER A 15 5.57 -6.45 1.97
N HIS A 16 6.75 -7.01 2.20
CA HIS A 16 7.74 -7.16 1.13
C HIS A 16 7.15 -7.98 -0.05
N GLU A 17 6.46 -9.07 0.25
CA GLU A 17 5.82 -9.90 -0.76
C GLU A 17 4.78 -9.09 -1.55
N GLY A 18 4.01 -8.25 -0.89
CA GLY A 18 3.03 -7.37 -1.53
C GLY A 18 3.70 -6.36 -2.47
N VAL A 19 4.78 -5.73 -2.02
CA VAL A 19 5.56 -4.79 -2.84
C VAL A 19 6.12 -5.48 -4.08
N MET A 20 6.71 -6.67 -3.92
CA MET A 20 7.29 -7.39 -5.05
C MET A 20 6.23 -7.87 -6.04
N ARG A 21 5.07 -8.28 -5.55
CA ARG A 21 3.97 -8.66 -6.43
C ARG A 21 3.43 -7.44 -7.20
N TYR A 22 3.29 -6.31 -6.52
CA TYR A 22 2.91 -5.06 -7.17
C TYR A 22 3.89 -4.68 -8.28
N ALA A 23 5.19 -4.76 -7.99
CA ALA A 23 6.23 -4.45 -8.98
C ALA A 23 6.15 -5.38 -10.19
N GLU A 24 5.93 -6.67 -9.97
CA GLU A 24 5.77 -7.65 -11.04
C GLU A 24 4.57 -7.33 -11.92
N LEU A 25 3.42 -7.06 -11.32
CA LEU A 25 2.18 -6.77 -12.05
C LEU A 25 2.27 -5.46 -12.84
N SER A 26 2.89 -4.44 -12.25
CA SER A 26 3.01 -3.12 -12.88
C SER A 26 4.17 -3.02 -13.88
N GLY A 27 5.06 -4.00 -13.89
CA GLY A 27 6.26 -3.97 -14.73
C GLY A 27 7.36 -3.05 -14.20
N MET A 28 7.28 -2.63 -12.94
CA MET A 28 8.30 -1.79 -12.32
C MET A 28 9.56 -2.59 -11.97
N ASN A 29 10.72 -1.99 -12.18
CA ASN A 29 11.98 -2.55 -11.74
C ASN A 29 12.37 -1.93 -10.40
N LEU A 30 12.06 -2.61 -9.30
CA LEU A 30 12.42 -2.15 -7.96
C LEU A 30 13.69 -2.84 -7.48
N ILE A 31 14.64 -2.05 -6.99
CA ILE A 31 15.84 -2.54 -6.37
C ILE A 31 15.62 -2.52 -4.86
N VAL A 32 15.79 -3.68 -4.24
CA VAL A 32 15.57 -3.85 -2.79
C VAL A 32 16.89 -3.68 -2.07
N VAL A 33 16.92 -2.81 -1.09
CA VAL A 33 18.08 -2.61 -0.22
C VAL A 33 17.70 -3.04 1.18
N GLU A 34 18.43 -4.03 1.69
CA GLU A 34 18.27 -4.49 3.06
C GLU A 34 19.30 -3.78 3.94
N GLN A 35 18.85 -3.39 5.13
CA GLN A 35 19.75 -2.82 6.12
C GLN A 35 20.64 -3.93 6.68
N GLU A 36 21.95 -3.69 6.74
CA GLU A 36 22.91 -4.64 7.33
C GLU A 36 22.80 -4.65 8.86
N ASP A 37 23.23 -5.75 9.46
CA ASP A 37 23.33 -5.92 10.92
C ASP A 37 21.99 -5.77 11.68
N ILE A 38 20.88 -6.12 11.05
CA ILE A 38 19.59 -6.17 11.72
C ILE A 38 19.49 -7.48 12.52
N PRO A 39 19.16 -7.42 13.82
CA PRO A 39 18.88 -8.64 14.57
C PRO A 39 17.76 -9.45 13.92
N GLU A 40 17.88 -10.78 13.95
CA GLU A 40 16.91 -11.68 13.32
C GLU A 40 15.47 -11.39 13.75
N GLU A 41 15.26 -11.09 15.01
CA GLU A 41 13.95 -10.77 15.60
C GLU A 41 13.34 -9.47 15.09
N LEU A 42 14.14 -8.58 14.49
CA LEU A 42 13.69 -7.29 13.96
C LEU A 42 13.60 -7.26 12.44
N LYS A 43 13.98 -8.33 11.74
CA LYS A 43 13.97 -8.34 10.27
C LYS A 43 12.60 -8.11 9.66
N ASP A 44 11.54 -8.58 10.31
CA ASP A 44 10.18 -8.40 9.84
C ASP A 44 9.60 -7.04 10.24
N VAL A 45 10.21 -6.36 11.20
CA VAL A 45 9.73 -5.08 11.74
C VAL A 45 10.37 -3.89 11.03
N ILE A 46 11.65 -4.00 10.67
CA ILE A 46 12.38 -2.92 10.00
C ILE A 46 12.13 -3.03 8.50
N PRO A 47 11.49 -2.02 7.88
CA PRO A 47 11.15 -2.10 6.47
C PRO A 47 12.38 -2.03 5.58
N LYS A 48 12.33 -2.75 4.47
CA LYS A 48 13.32 -2.66 3.41
C LYS A 48 13.12 -1.36 2.64
N LYS A 49 14.20 -0.86 2.04
CA LYS A 49 14.13 0.30 1.16
C LYS A 49 14.04 -0.15 -0.28
N TYR A 50 13.28 0.58 -1.07
CA TYR A 50 13.05 0.28 -2.48
C TYR A 50 13.43 1.47 -3.33
N TYR A 51 14.09 1.20 -4.45
CA TYR A 51 14.47 2.21 -5.42
C TYR A 51 14.02 1.80 -6.80
N LEU A 52 13.49 2.75 -7.56
CA LEU A 52 13.02 2.50 -8.92
C LEU A 52 14.20 2.61 -9.91
N ASN A 53 14.50 1.53 -10.59
CA ASN A 53 15.52 1.38 -11.64
C ASN A 53 16.98 1.48 -11.17
N GLU A 54 17.33 2.38 -10.24
CA GLU A 54 18.69 2.51 -9.72
C GLU A 54 18.66 3.06 -8.30
N ILE A 55 19.71 2.81 -7.53
CA ILE A 55 19.83 3.31 -6.17
C ILE A 55 20.30 4.76 -6.23
N ALA A 56 19.37 5.69 -6.06
CA ALA A 56 19.61 7.12 -6.02
C ALA A 56 18.50 7.78 -5.21
N ASP A 57 18.79 8.91 -4.57
CA ASP A 57 17.81 9.59 -3.71
C ASP A 57 16.52 9.95 -4.47
N ASP A 58 16.65 10.36 -5.74
CA ASP A 58 15.51 10.72 -6.57
C ASP A 58 14.64 9.52 -6.95
N ASN A 59 15.16 8.31 -6.80
CA ASN A 59 14.51 7.08 -7.19
C ASN A 59 13.92 6.31 -6.01
N TYR A 60 13.98 6.90 -4.81
CA TYR A 60 13.38 6.26 -3.64
C TYR A 60 11.89 6.07 -3.85
N TRP A 61 11.41 4.84 -3.61
CA TRP A 61 10.02 4.46 -3.84
C TRP A 61 9.38 3.96 -2.56
N THR A 62 8.13 4.34 -2.35
CA THR A 62 7.33 3.86 -1.22
C THR A 62 5.89 3.61 -1.65
N TYR A 63 5.26 2.61 -1.06
CA TYR A 63 3.85 2.29 -1.33
C TYR A 63 2.89 3.39 -0.85
N TYR A 64 3.32 4.30 0.01
CA TYR A 64 2.47 5.42 0.46
C TYR A 64 2.07 6.35 -0.68
N ASP A 65 2.86 6.39 -1.74
CA ASP A 65 2.57 7.23 -2.90
C ASP A 65 1.59 6.60 -3.88
N LEU A 66 1.20 5.35 -3.66
CA LEU A 66 0.29 4.64 -4.56
C LEU A 66 -1.15 5.14 -4.40
N PRO A 67 -1.84 5.47 -5.52
CA PRO A 67 -3.27 5.69 -5.45
C PRO A 67 -3.98 4.42 -4.97
N ARG A 68 -4.95 4.58 -4.09
CA ARG A 68 -5.65 3.44 -3.48
C ARG A 68 -6.59 2.72 -4.46
N ASN A 69 -6.87 3.33 -5.60
CA ASN A 69 -7.63 2.71 -6.69
C ASN A 69 -6.75 2.18 -7.82
N CYS A 70 -5.43 2.14 -7.62
CA CYS A 70 -4.50 1.60 -8.61
C CYS A 70 -4.85 0.14 -8.93
N PRO A 71 -5.08 -0.23 -10.21
CA PRO A 71 -5.47 -1.60 -10.57
C PRO A 71 -4.47 -2.67 -10.12
N TYR A 72 -3.18 -2.35 -10.16
CA TYR A 72 -2.14 -3.30 -9.73
C TYR A 72 -2.12 -3.48 -8.21
N LEU A 73 -2.40 -2.41 -7.45
CA LEU A 73 -2.53 -2.51 -6.00
C LEU A 73 -3.75 -3.36 -5.62
N VAL A 74 -4.88 -3.09 -6.26
CA VAL A 74 -6.11 -3.87 -6.04
C VAL A 74 -5.86 -5.35 -6.34
N GLN A 75 -5.24 -5.66 -7.47
CA GLN A 75 -4.95 -7.03 -7.86
C GLN A 75 -3.99 -7.70 -6.88
N THR A 76 -2.97 -6.99 -6.41
CA THR A 76 -2.02 -7.51 -5.42
C THR A 76 -2.76 -7.96 -4.15
N VAL A 77 -3.66 -7.12 -3.64
CA VAL A 77 -4.41 -7.43 -2.42
C VAL A 77 -5.38 -8.59 -2.65
N GLU A 78 -6.08 -8.59 -3.79
CA GLU A 78 -7.05 -9.66 -4.09
C GLU A 78 -6.39 -11.02 -4.27
N GLU A 79 -5.22 -11.07 -4.91
CA GLU A 79 -4.52 -12.33 -5.17
C GLU A 79 -3.71 -12.83 -3.96
N SER A 80 -3.04 -11.95 -3.25
CA SER A 80 -2.10 -12.32 -2.19
C SER A 80 -2.73 -12.34 -0.80
N GLY A 81 -3.83 -11.62 -0.59
CA GLY A 81 -4.51 -11.57 0.70
C GLY A 81 -3.55 -11.17 1.82
N LYS A 82 -3.54 -11.94 2.89
CA LYS A 82 -2.72 -11.66 4.08
C LYS A 82 -1.22 -11.57 3.80
N LEU A 83 -0.72 -12.23 2.76
CA LEU A 83 0.69 -12.17 2.39
C LEU A 83 1.10 -10.77 1.92
N ALA A 84 0.14 -9.95 1.46
CA ALA A 84 0.40 -8.59 1.01
C ALA A 84 0.32 -7.56 2.13
N TYR A 85 -0.18 -7.91 3.31
CA TYR A 85 -0.38 -6.95 4.40
C TYR A 85 0.94 -6.58 5.06
N GLY A 86 1.13 -5.27 5.33
CA GLY A 86 2.22 -4.82 6.18
C GLY A 86 2.05 -5.33 7.61
N VAL A 87 3.09 -5.17 8.44
CA VAL A 87 3.16 -5.75 9.78
C VAL A 87 1.95 -5.38 10.65
N HIS A 88 1.47 -4.15 10.53
CA HIS A 88 0.36 -3.65 11.34
C HIS A 88 -0.83 -3.24 10.47
N ALA A 89 -0.99 -3.88 9.31
CA ALA A 89 -2.06 -3.57 8.38
C ALA A 89 -2.99 -4.75 8.18
N GLU A 90 -4.23 -4.46 7.87
CA GLU A 90 -5.21 -5.40 7.40
C GLU A 90 -5.92 -4.75 6.21
N LEU A 91 -5.58 -5.19 5.00
CA LEU A 91 -6.04 -4.54 3.79
C LEU A 91 -7.37 -5.13 3.32
N LYS A 92 -8.21 -4.25 2.80
CA LYS A 92 -9.52 -4.64 2.28
C LYS A 92 -9.79 -3.90 0.98
N VAL A 93 -10.37 -4.59 0.01
CA VAL A 93 -10.83 -3.97 -1.24
C VAL A 93 -12.31 -3.63 -1.08
N ILE A 94 -12.61 -2.34 -1.25
CA ILE A 94 -13.98 -1.83 -1.20
C ILE A 94 -14.41 -1.49 -2.62
N GLU A 95 -15.58 -1.94 -3.04
CA GLU A 95 -16.13 -1.56 -4.32
C GLU A 95 -17.12 -0.41 -4.15
N ILE A 96 -16.92 0.66 -4.93
CA ILE A 96 -17.76 1.86 -4.89
C ILE A 96 -18.25 2.19 -6.31
N PRO A 97 -19.35 2.96 -6.46
CA PRO A 97 -19.78 3.41 -7.78
C PRO A 97 -18.71 4.23 -8.49
N ASP A 98 -18.62 4.11 -9.82
CA ASP A 98 -17.57 4.77 -10.61
C ASP A 98 -17.75 6.29 -10.72
N ASP A 99 -18.97 6.77 -10.55
CA ASP A 99 -19.33 8.18 -10.72
C ASP A 99 -19.35 8.99 -9.43
N VAL A 100 -18.78 8.45 -8.37
CA VAL A 100 -18.76 9.07 -7.04
C VAL A 100 -17.42 9.75 -6.79
N ASP A 101 -17.46 11.00 -6.32
CA ASP A 101 -16.28 11.63 -5.73
C ASP A 101 -16.05 11.04 -4.35
N TRP A 102 -14.88 10.50 -4.14
CA TRP A 102 -14.57 9.78 -2.90
C TRP A 102 -13.26 10.27 -2.27
N GLU A 103 -13.15 10.02 -0.98
CA GLU A 103 -11.94 10.27 -0.21
C GLU A 103 -11.78 9.18 0.83
N ILE A 104 -10.58 9.06 1.38
CA ILE A 104 -10.31 8.13 2.47
C ILE A 104 -10.30 8.89 3.78
N GLY A 105 -11.19 8.52 4.70
CA GLY A 105 -11.15 8.97 6.07
C GLY A 105 -10.28 8.04 6.90
N GLU A 106 -9.71 8.55 7.98
CA GLU A 106 -8.80 7.78 8.81
C GLU A 106 -8.92 8.18 10.28
N TYR A 107 -8.84 7.18 11.16
CA TYR A 107 -8.71 7.37 12.61
C TYR A 107 -7.75 6.30 13.14
N ASP A 108 -6.63 6.73 13.72
CA ASP A 108 -5.58 5.85 14.29
C ASP A 108 -5.14 4.75 13.30
N GLY A 109 -5.05 5.06 12.02
CA GLY A 109 -4.65 4.13 10.98
C GLY A 109 -5.79 3.35 10.35
N THR A 110 -6.94 3.25 11.01
CA THR A 110 -8.12 2.60 10.44
C THR A 110 -8.80 3.51 9.44
N GLU A 111 -9.04 2.99 8.24
CA GLU A 111 -9.54 3.79 7.12
C GLU A 111 -10.94 3.37 6.70
N TRP A 112 -11.63 4.27 6.03
CA TRP A 112 -12.89 4.01 5.35
C TRP A 112 -12.98 4.86 4.09
N VAL A 113 -13.83 4.45 3.15
CA VAL A 113 -14.10 5.25 1.96
C VAL A 113 -15.37 6.08 2.22
N ALA A 114 -15.27 7.36 2.00
CA ALA A 114 -16.39 8.29 2.15
C ALA A 114 -16.64 9.02 0.85
N GLU A 115 -17.91 9.31 0.55
CA GLU A 115 -18.26 10.20 -0.54
C GLU A 115 -17.90 11.62 -0.10
N LYS A 116 -17.24 12.38 -1.00
CA LYS A 116 -16.93 13.77 -0.71
C LYS A 116 -18.22 14.55 -0.51
N HIS A 117 -18.26 15.29 0.59
CA HIS A 117 -19.42 16.03 0.97
C HIS A 117 -19.73 17.16 -0.02
N ARG A 118 -20.96 17.20 -0.51
CA ARG A 118 -21.41 18.31 -1.36
C ARG A 118 -21.76 19.50 -0.49
N THR A 119 -21.22 20.64 -0.84
CA THR A 119 -21.53 21.89 -0.17
C THR A 119 -22.53 22.68 -0.99
N TRP A 120 -23.63 23.05 -0.37
CA TRP A 120 -24.65 23.89 -0.99
C TRP A 120 -24.55 25.30 -0.43
N SER A 121 -24.36 26.21 -1.29
CA SER A 121 -24.30 27.64 -0.90
C SER A 121 -25.40 28.45 -1.51
#